data_170bdc2a0cb87afc7dde43e676120b7f
#
_entry.id   170bdc2a0cb87afc7dde43e676120b7f
#
_cell.length_a   1.000
_cell.length_b   1.000
_cell.length_c   1.000
_cell.angle_alpha   90.00
_cell.angle_beta   90.00
_cell.angle_gamma   90.00
#
_symmetry.space_group_name_H-M   'P 1'
#
loop_
_entity.id
_entity.type
_entity.pdbx_description
1 polymer ?
#
loop_
_entity_poly.entity_id
_entity_poly.type
_entity_poly.pdbx_seq_one_letter_code
_entity_poly.pdbx_strand_id
1 'polypeptide(L)'
;DIPLRLAADESAHTVKDALERIKMGYRAMALKPIAKTMSMSMKIAQAAYEKNVPCFCADLTVSPVMVEWNKSVAARLPAFPGIGDLGLVETNGHMNFRNWETMRKDLAYPGAHWTRTEKGVFECDADYYAKSGGILEPMPRYEKMYTTNH
;
A
#
# COMPACT_ATOMS: atom_id res chain seq x y z
N ASP A 1 -12.76 19.94 -22.03
CA ASP A 1 -11.67 19.17 -21.42
C ASP A 1 -12.14 18.64 -20.05
N ILE A 2 -12.24 17.32 -19.92
CA ILE A 2 -12.54 16.70 -18.63
C ILE A 2 -11.20 16.57 -17.91
N PRO A 3 -11.00 17.16 -16.72
CA PRO A 3 -9.74 17.10 -16.00
C PRO A 3 -9.56 15.75 -15.27
N LEU A 4 -9.71 14.65 -16.02
CA LEU A 4 -9.49 13.31 -15.49
C LEU A 4 -8.01 12.96 -15.56
N ARG A 5 -7.48 12.44 -14.45
CA ARG A 5 -6.16 11.82 -14.41
C ARG A 5 -6.32 10.32 -14.61
N LEU A 6 -5.71 9.78 -15.65
CA LEU A 6 -5.61 8.35 -15.83
C LEU A 6 -4.48 7.79 -14.99
N ALA A 7 -4.74 6.77 -14.21
CA ALA A 7 -3.74 6.01 -13.47
C ALA A 7 -3.33 4.77 -14.26
N ALA A 8 -2.02 4.52 -14.34
CA ALA A 8 -1.50 3.26 -14.83
C ALA A 8 -1.44 2.26 -13.67
N ASP A 9 -2.09 1.13 -13.81
CA ASP A 9 -2.15 0.09 -12.81
C ASP A 9 -1.50 -1.22 -13.33
N GLU A 10 -2.26 -2.13 -13.90
CA GLU A 10 -1.77 -3.44 -14.32
C GLU A 10 -0.75 -3.38 -15.47
N SER A 11 -0.72 -2.28 -16.20
CA SER A 11 0.13 -2.10 -17.38
C SER A 11 1.54 -1.52 -17.08
N ALA A 12 1.91 -1.33 -15.82
CA ALA A 12 3.19 -0.74 -15.41
C ALA A 12 3.97 -1.71 -14.50
N HIS A 13 4.51 -2.79 -15.07
CA HIS A 13 5.24 -3.84 -14.33
C HIS A 13 6.72 -3.50 -14.10
N THR A 14 7.31 -2.71 -14.98
CA THR A 14 8.72 -2.29 -14.93
C THR A 14 8.85 -0.78 -15.03
N VAL A 15 10.05 -0.25 -14.75
CA VAL A 15 10.35 1.17 -14.97
C VAL A 15 10.12 1.57 -16.42
N LYS A 16 10.49 0.71 -17.37
CA LYS A 16 10.27 0.96 -18.80
C LYS A 16 8.79 1.12 -19.11
N ASP A 17 7.95 0.19 -18.63
CA ASP A 17 6.50 0.25 -18.84
C ASP A 17 5.92 1.53 -18.22
N ALA A 18 6.32 1.88 -17.00
CA ALA A 18 5.86 3.11 -16.32
C ALA A 18 6.20 4.35 -17.14
N LEU A 19 7.42 4.48 -17.65
CA LEU A 19 7.83 5.60 -18.49
C LEU A 19 7.06 5.65 -19.82
N GLU A 20 6.75 4.49 -20.43
CA GLU A 20 5.90 4.41 -21.61
C GLU A 20 4.47 4.89 -21.32
N ARG A 21 3.87 4.49 -20.18
CA ARG A 21 2.53 4.97 -19.76
C ARG A 21 2.53 6.48 -19.53
N ILE A 22 3.55 7.02 -18.89
CA ILE A 22 3.70 8.49 -18.72
C ILE A 22 3.75 9.19 -20.06
N LYS A 23 4.50 8.67 -21.02
CA LYS A 23 4.56 9.18 -22.41
C LYS A 23 3.19 9.17 -23.08
N MET A 24 2.38 8.13 -22.85
CA MET A 24 1.02 7.99 -23.38
C MET A 24 0.01 8.94 -22.74
N GLY A 25 0.40 9.67 -21.67
CA GLY A 25 -0.47 10.64 -21.02
C GLY A 25 -1.06 10.19 -19.68
N TYR A 26 -0.66 9.04 -19.13
CA TYR A 26 -1.02 8.67 -17.77
C TYR A 26 -0.41 9.66 -16.77
N ARG A 27 -1.19 10.03 -15.75
CA ARG A 27 -0.85 11.09 -14.79
C ARG A 27 -0.87 10.64 -13.33
N ALA A 28 -0.99 9.35 -13.10
CA ALA A 28 -0.79 8.69 -11.80
C ALA A 28 -0.28 7.27 -11.99
N MET A 29 0.44 6.73 -11.01
CA MET A 29 0.95 5.35 -11.00
C MET A 29 0.44 4.61 -9.77
N ALA A 30 -0.20 3.45 -9.98
CA ALA A 30 -0.50 2.50 -8.94
C ALA A 30 0.72 1.61 -8.69
N LEU A 31 1.25 1.67 -7.48
CA LEU A 31 2.32 0.79 -7.02
C LEU A 31 1.72 -0.46 -6.38
N LYS A 32 2.33 -1.59 -6.64
CA LYS A 32 1.93 -2.87 -6.03
C LYS A 32 3.14 -3.51 -5.34
N PRO A 33 3.57 -2.99 -4.17
CA PRO A 33 4.79 -3.44 -3.49
C PRO A 33 4.79 -4.92 -3.13
N ILE A 34 3.59 -5.50 -2.96
CA ILE A 34 3.39 -6.91 -2.66
C ILE A 34 3.52 -7.78 -3.92
N ALA A 35 2.97 -7.32 -5.05
CA ALA A 35 2.89 -8.12 -6.27
C ALA A 35 4.14 -8.02 -7.16
N LYS A 36 4.80 -6.85 -7.18
CA LYS A 36 5.90 -6.55 -8.12
C LYS A 36 7.28 -6.54 -7.47
N THR A 37 7.43 -6.86 -6.23
CA THR A 37 8.58 -6.61 -5.37
C THR A 37 8.71 -5.15 -4.92
N MET A 38 9.18 -4.95 -3.69
CA MET A 38 9.43 -3.62 -3.13
C MET A 38 10.44 -2.83 -3.98
N SER A 39 11.53 -3.46 -4.39
CA SER A 39 12.59 -2.80 -5.15
C SER A 39 12.11 -2.29 -6.51
N MET A 40 11.25 -3.03 -7.21
CA MET A 40 10.68 -2.58 -8.49
C MET A 40 9.70 -1.43 -8.26
N SER A 41 8.84 -1.53 -7.25
CA SER A 41 7.90 -0.47 -6.88
C SER A 41 8.62 0.83 -6.53
N MET A 42 9.72 0.76 -5.78
CA MET A 42 10.53 1.95 -5.45
C MET A 42 11.19 2.57 -6.69
N LYS A 43 11.70 1.75 -7.63
CA LYS A 43 12.26 2.25 -8.89
C LYS A 43 11.20 2.92 -9.77
N ILE A 44 9.99 2.36 -9.83
CA ILE A 44 8.87 2.97 -10.55
C ILE A 44 8.47 4.29 -9.88
N ALA A 45 8.37 4.32 -8.55
CA ALA A 45 8.05 5.53 -7.80
C ALA A 45 9.07 6.65 -8.06
N GLN A 46 10.36 6.34 -8.05
CA GLN A 46 11.42 7.29 -8.36
C GLN A 46 11.28 7.84 -9.78
N ALA A 47 11.12 6.96 -10.79
CA ALA A 47 10.98 7.36 -12.18
C ALA A 47 9.73 8.23 -12.41
N ALA A 48 8.62 7.93 -11.73
CA ALA A 48 7.40 8.72 -11.77
C ALA A 48 7.59 10.09 -11.09
N TYR A 49 8.24 10.12 -9.92
CA TYR A 49 8.56 11.36 -9.21
C TYR A 49 9.39 12.33 -10.07
N GLU A 50 10.43 11.83 -10.74
CA GLU A 50 11.27 12.63 -11.67
C GLU A 50 10.47 13.22 -12.85
N LYS A 51 9.29 12.68 -13.13
CA LYS A 51 8.35 13.16 -14.16
C LYS A 51 7.15 13.93 -13.60
N ASN A 52 7.15 14.24 -12.29
CA ASN A 52 6.04 14.88 -11.58
C ASN A 52 4.72 14.09 -11.71
N VAL A 53 4.79 12.76 -11.73
CA VAL A 53 3.65 11.86 -11.74
C VAL A 53 3.47 11.27 -10.35
N PRO A 54 2.35 11.54 -9.64
CA PRO A 54 2.11 11.02 -8.31
C PRO A 54 1.90 9.51 -8.33
N CYS A 55 2.32 8.87 -7.23
CA CYS A 55 2.13 7.45 -7.00
C CYS A 55 1.20 7.21 -5.82
N PHE A 56 0.51 6.07 -5.84
CA PHE A 56 -0.27 5.55 -4.72
C PHE A 56 -0.08 4.03 -4.62
N CYS A 57 -0.40 3.45 -3.47
CA CYS A 57 -0.39 2.00 -3.33
C CYS A 57 -1.77 1.44 -3.62
N ALA A 58 -1.85 0.46 -4.50
CA ALA A 58 -3.07 -0.32 -4.75
C ALA A 58 -2.90 -1.74 -4.22
N ASP A 59 -3.97 -2.29 -3.65
CA ASP A 59 -3.96 -3.67 -3.19
C ASP A 59 -4.50 -4.65 -4.26
N LEU A 60 -4.37 -5.93 -3.95
CA LEU A 60 -4.85 -7.05 -4.76
C LEU A 60 -5.90 -7.88 -4.00
N THR A 61 -6.71 -7.25 -3.16
CA THR A 61 -7.58 -7.94 -2.19
C THR A 61 -6.74 -8.75 -1.19
N VAL A 62 -5.98 -8.05 -0.38
CA VAL A 62 -4.99 -8.63 0.53
C VAL A 62 -5.48 -8.73 1.97
N SER A 63 -4.80 -9.57 2.77
CA SER A 63 -5.06 -9.73 4.21
C SER A 63 -4.65 -8.49 5.01
N PRO A 64 -5.11 -8.33 6.27
CA PRO A 64 -4.75 -7.17 7.09
C PRO A 64 -3.25 -6.90 7.21
N VAL A 65 -2.42 -7.94 7.33
CA VAL A 65 -0.96 -7.76 7.41
C VAL A 65 -0.37 -7.16 6.12
N MET A 66 -0.94 -7.51 4.98
CA MET A 66 -0.51 -6.95 3.69
C MET A 66 -1.02 -5.51 3.49
N VAL A 67 -2.16 -5.16 4.09
CA VAL A 67 -2.61 -3.76 4.16
C VAL A 67 -1.61 -2.93 4.96
N GLU A 68 -1.11 -3.43 6.10
CA GLU A 68 -0.06 -2.74 6.87
C GLU A 68 1.20 -2.51 6.03
N TRP A 69 1.57 -3.49 5.21
CA TRP A 69 2.70 -3.36 4.27
C TRP A 69 2.48 -2.24 3.26
N ASN A 70 1.36 -2.26 2.53
CA ASN A 70 1.03 -1.23 1.53
C ASN A 70 0.89 0.16 2.16
N LYS A 71 0.26 0.24 3.32
CA LYS A 71 0.12 1.47 4.10
C LYS A 71 1.48 2.04 4.51
N SER A 72 2.41 1.18 4.94
CA SER A 72 3.77 1.58 5.29
C SER A 72 4.52 2.20 4.11
N VAL A 73 4.29 1.72 2.90
CA VAL A 73 4.84 2.32 1.67
C VAL A 73 4.11 3.61 1.33
N ALA A 74 2.78 3.60 1.29
CA ALA A 74 1.98 4.77 0.92
C ALA A 74 2.25 5.98 1.84
N ALA A 75 2.43 5.74 3.14
CA ALA A 75 2.73 6.78 4.13
C ALA A 75 4.12 7.42 3.96
N ARG A 76 4.99 6.85 3.14
CA ARG A 76 6.33 7.35 2.83
C ARG A 76 6.47 7.92 1.42
N LEU A 77 5.42 7.82 0.62
CA LEU A 77 5.36 8.49 -0.69
C LEU A 77 5.05 9.98 -0.51
N PRO A 78 5.41 10.83 -1.48
CA PRO A 78 4.89 12.20 -1.52
C PRO A 78 3.36 12.21 -1.45
N ALA A 79 2.80 13.23 -0.81
CA ALA A 79 1.36 13.41 -0.70
C ALA A 79 0.67 13.32 -2.07
N PHE A 80 -0.47 12.62 -2.12
CA PHE A 80 -1.22 12.48 -3.36
C PHE A 80 -2.05 13.77 -3.62
N PRO A 81 -1.95 14.37 -4.82
CA PRO A 81 -2.61 15.64 -5.09
C PRO A 81 -4.13 15.59 -4.92
N GLY A 82 -4.68 16.55 -4.19
CA GLY A 82 -6.11 16.74 -4.02
C GLY A 82 -6.72 16.11 -2.76
N ILE A 83 -5.89 15.46 -1.92
CA ILE A 83 -6.34 14.86 -0.67
C ILE A 83 -5.59 15.40 0.57
N GLY A 84 -5.09 16.63 0.48
CA GLY A 84 -4.26 17.25 1.54
C GLY A 84 -2.85 16.66 1.56
N ASP A 85 -2.24 16.62 2.76
CA ASP A 85 -0.87 16.10 2.94
C ASP A 85 -0.86 14.57 3.19
N LEU A 86 -1.74 13.82 2.52
CA LEU A 86 -1.93 12.39 2.74
C LEU A 86 -1.34 11.55 1.59
N GLY A 87 -0.74 10.42 1.95
CA GLY A 87 -0.49 9.34 1.02
C GLY A 87 -1.80 8.61 0.67
N LEU A 88 -1.92 8.12 -0.55
CA LEU A 88 -3.10 7.36 -0.98
C LEU A 88 -2.81 5.86 -0.97
N VAL A 89 -3.66 5.10 -0.29
CA VAL A 89 -3.68 3.64 -0.34
C VAL A 89 -5.09 3.17 -0.70
N GLU A 90 -5.20 2.35 -1.72
CA GLU A 90 -6.41 1.60 -2.02
C GLU A 90 -6.37 0.26 -1.25
N THR A 91 -7.48 -0.08 -0.59
CA THR A 91 -7.64 -1.37 0.08
C THR A 91 -9.09 -1.83 0.03
N ASN A 92 -9.31 -3.08 -0.34
CA ASN A 92 -10.64 -3.68 -0.49
C ASN A 92 -10.80 -5.02 0.26
N GLY A 93 -9.76 -5.49 0.94
CA GLY A 93 -9.79 -6.76 1.67
C GLY A 93 -10.92 -6.83 2.70
N HIS A 94 -11.21 -5.73 3.40
CA HIS A 94 -12.29 -5.64 4.38
C HIS A 94 -13.68 -5.88 3.79
N MET A 95 -13.87 -5.68 2.49
CA MET A 95 -15.13 -5.95 1.79
C MET A 95 -15.20 -7.38 1.24
N ASN A 96 -14.05 -8.00 0.99
CA ASN A 96 -13.97 -9.30 0.31
C ASN A 96 -13.75 -10.48 1.26
N PHE A 97 -13.10 -10.28 2.41
CA PHE A 97 -12.87 -11.34 3.40
C PHE A 97 -13.96 -11.33 4.48
N ARG A 98 -14.79 -12.37 4.54
CA ARG A 98 -15.85 -12.51 5.57
C ARG A 98 -15.31 -12.52 7.00
N ASN A 99 -14.09 -13.00 7.21
CA ASN A 99 -13.43 -13.11 8.50
C ASN A 99 -12.42 -11.99 8.76
N TRP A 100 -12.55 -10.85 8.11
CA TRP A 100 -11.64 -9.71 8.21
C TRP A 100 -11.31 -9.32 9.65
N GLU A 101 -12.31 -9.14 10.49
CA GLU A 101 -12.12 -8.77 11.90
C GLU A 101 -11.41 -9.85 12.72
N THR A 102 -11.56 -11.13 12.35
CA THR A 102 -10.79 -12.22 12.96
C THR A 102 -9.33 -12.16 12.52
N MET A 103 -9.09 -11.94 11.22
CA MET A 103 -7.73 -11.82 10.68
C MET A 103 -6.98 -10.61 11.26
N ARG A 104 -7.68 -9.51 11.56
CA ARG A 104 -7.08 -8.34 12.21
C ARG A 104 -6.54 -8.64 13.61
N LYS A 105 -7.16 -9.58 14.34
CA LYS A 105 -6.70 -10.00 15.67
C LYS A 105 -5.36 -10.74 15.61
N ASP A 106 -4.96 -11.21 14.44
CA ASP A 106 -3.69 -11.91 14.23
C ASP A 106 -2.52 -10.94 13.93
N LEU A 107 -2.79 -9.63 13.82
CA LEU A 107 -1.74 -8.62 13.70
C LEU A 107 -0.88 -8.55 14.97
N ALA A 108 0.35 -8.11 14.85
CA ALA A 108 1.25 -7.91 15.99
C ALA A 108 0.67 -6.90 17.01
N TYR A 109 -0.02 -5.88 16.53
CA TYR A 109 -0.67 -4.84 17.36
C TYR A 109 -2.15 -4.69 16.98
N PRO A 110 -3.02 -5.69 17.26
CA PRO A 110 -4.41 -5.71 16.75
C PRO A 110 -5.30 -4.60 17.32
N GLY A 111 -4.93 -4.04 18.47
CA GLY A 111 -5.64 -2.94 19.13
C GLY A 111 -5.11 -1.54 18.79
N ALA A 112 -4.06 -1.44 17.97
CA ALA A 112 -3.49 -0.16 17.63
C ALA A 112 -4.45 0.68 16.77
N HIS A 113 -4.48 2.00 17.02
CA HIS A 113 -5.38 2.92 16.33
C HIS A 113 -5.15 2.94 14.81
N TRP A 114 -3.91 2.83 14.36
CA TRP A 114 -3.57 2.79 12.93
C TRP A 114 -4.10 1.57 12.16
N THR A 115 -4.61 0.53 12.85
CA THR A 115 -5.19 -0.65 12.19
C THR A 115 -6.62 -0.41 11.69
N ARG A 116 -7.20 0.75 11.97
CA ARG A 116 -8.54 1.16 11.56
C ARG A 116 -8.48 2.54 10.92
N THR A 117 -9.47 2.83 10.09
CA THR A 117 -9.64 4.16 9.54
C THR A 117 -10.59 4.99 10.41
N GLU A 118 -10.28 6.27 10.55
CA GLU A 118 -11.26 7.27 10.95
C GLU A 118 -11.50 8.21 9.77
N LYS A 119 -12.76 8.34 9.35
CA LYS A 119 -13.17 9.12 8.16
C LYS A 119 -12.39 8.76 6.89
N GLY A 120 -12.06 7.48 6.73
CA GLY A 120 -11.30 6.99 5.57
C GLY A 120 -9.78 7.19 5.66
N VAL A 121 -9.25 7.68 6.78
CA VAL A 121 -7.82 7.93 6.99
C VAL A 121 -7.27 6.96 8.02
N PHE A 122 -6.12 6.34 7.72
CA PHE A 122 -5.29 5.66 8.71
C PHE A 122 -4.38 6.68 9.38
N GLU A 123 -4.41 6.76 10.70
CA GLU A 123 -3.50 7.61 11.45
C GLU A 123 -2.15 6.91 11.63
N CYS A 124 -1.15 7.35 10.88
CA CYS A 124 0.21 6.84 10.95
C CYS A 124 1.10 7.83 11.71
N ASP A 125 1.10 7.72 13.02
CA ASP A 125 1.86 8.59 13.93
C ASP A 125 3.31 8.09 14.18
N ALA A 126 4.00 8.72 15.12
CA ALA A 126 5.37 8.36 15.48
C ALA A 126 5.49 6.90 15.98
N ASP A 127 4.48 6.38 16.70
CA ASP A 127 4.48 5.00 17.19
C ASP A 127 4.31 4.00 16.03
N TYR A 128 3.43 4.32 15.07
CA TYR A 128 3.32 3.56 13.82
C TYR A 128 4.65 3.47 13.08
N TYR A 129 5.34 4.60 12.89
CA TYR A 129 6.61 4.62 12.16
C TYR A 129 7.72 3.88 12.92
N ALA A 130 7.79 4.01 14.23
CA ALA A 130 8.77 3.30 15.07
C ALA A 130 8.62 1.77 14.97
N LYS A 131 7.40 1.28 14.84
CA LYS A 131 7.05 -0.14 14.76
C LYS A 131 6.82 -0.64 13.33
N SER A 132 6.90 0.23 12.33
CA SER A 132 6.53 -0.07 10.93
C SER A 132 5.16 -0.75 10.81
N GLY A 133 4.18 -0.31 11.60
CA GLY A 133 2.85 -0.92 11.67
C GLY A 133 2.82 -2.36 12.19
N GLY A 134 3.94 -2.88 12.70
CA GLY A 134 4.08 -4.25 13.20
C GLY A 134 4.42 -5.29 12.12
N ILE A 135 4.69 -4.87 10.88
CA ILE A 135 4.94 -5.82 9.78
C ILE A 135 6.24 -6.63 9.92
N LEU A 136 7.15 -6.18 10.79
CA LEU A 136 8.42 -6.86 11.08
C LEU A 136 8.40 -7.59 12.42
N GLU A 137 7.28 -7.53 13.14
CA GLU A 137 7.13 -8.15 14.44
C GLU A 137 6.62 -9.59 14.32
N PRO A 138 6.95 -10.46 15.28
CA PRO A 138 6.40 -11.81 15.36
C PRO A 138 4.88 -11.80 15.41
N MET A 139 4.26 -12.69 14.64
CA MET A 139 2.81 -12.89 14.62
C MET A 139 2.52 -14.35 14.92
N PRO A 140 2.12 -14.70 16.15
CA PRO A 140 2.07 -16.09 16.65
C PRO A 140 1.26 -17.06 15.78
N ARG A 141 0.22 -16.58 15.11
CA ARG A 141 -0.55 -17.42 14.19
C ARG A 141 0.27 -17.87 12.99
N TYR A 142 1.01 -16.95 12.37
CA TYR A 142 1.81 -17.26 11.20
C TYR A 142 3.03 -18.11 11.58
N GLU A 143 3.62 -17.87 12.74
CA GLU A 143 4.71 -18.70 13.28
C GLU A 143 4.26 -20.15 13.52
N LYS A 144 3.07 -20.35 14.10
CA LYS A 144 2.48 -21.67 14.24
C LYS A 144 2.32 -22.42 12.92
N MET A 145 1.94 -21.73 11.85
CA MET A 145 1.78 -22.35 10.53
C MET A 145 3.10 -22.87 9.97
N TYR A 146 4.21 -22.24 10.30
CA TYR A 146 5.55 -22.70 9.90
C TYR A 146 6.04 -23.88 10.72
N THR A 147 5.79 -23.88 12.05
CA THR A 147 6.29 -24.92 12.95
C THR A 147 5.46 -26.21 12.89
N THR A 148 4.21 -26.18 12.43
CA THR A 148 3.34 -27.35 12.35
C THR A 148 3.55 -28.18 11.08
N ASN A 149 4.29 -27.67 10.10
CA ASN A 149 4.56 -28.32 8.82
C ASN A 149 6.01 -28.88 8.71
N HIS A 150 6.73 -28.93 9.82
CA HIS A 150 8.04 -29.56 10.00
C HIS A 150 8.00 -30.48 11.22
#